data_cc49c448f088ace27fc5e32f345e1daa
#
_entry.id   cc49c448f088ace27fc5e32f345e1daa
#
_cell.length_a   1.000
_cell.length_b   1.000
_cell.length_c   1.000
_cell.angle_alpha   90.00
_cell.angle_beta   90.00
_cell.angle_gamma   90.00
#
_symmetry.space_group_name_H-M   'P 1'
#
loop_
_entity.id
_entity.type
_entity.pdbx_description
1 polymer ?
#
loop_
_entity_poly.entity_id
_entity_poly.type
_entity_poly.pdbx_seq_one_letter_code
_entity_poly.pdbx_strand_id
1 'polypeptide(L)'
;MKITGFTLLETMLALALLLGLLLLCSWSFFSLLQNNERETLVNSIKTAIQYSKIQAIHLGHPIYLLPFGSNENWSRGMVLAELNRKSNKTELIYQWQWSSNSWNINWKGVDSNHRIIISNIPNRAMSNGKFILNNRRTNEKVVVTLNRLGRVRVE
;
A
#
# COMPACT_ATOMS: atom_id res chain seq x y z
N MET A 1 -16.35 56.12 25.76
CA MET A 1 -16.01 54.66 25.52
C MET A 1 -14.63 54.45 26.13
N LYS A 2 -14.50 53.60 27.17
CA LYS A 2 -13.18 53.22 27.70
C LYS A 2 -12.66 52.07 26.82
N ILE A 3 -11.61 52.33 26.07
CA ILE A 3 -10.91 51.31 25.28
C ILE A 3 -9.92 50.64 26.25
N THR A 4 -10.25 49.47 26.74
CA THR A 4 -9.34 48.65 27.53
C THR A 4 -8.46 47.85 26.59
N GLY A 5 -7.18 48.19 26.48
CA GLY A 5 -6.21 47.40 25.70
C GLY A 5 -5.83 46.13 26.45
N PHE A 6 -5.45 45.10 25.71
CA PHE A 6 -4.90 43.85 26.29
C PHE A 6 -3.61 44.14 27.03
N THR A 7 -3.48 43.53 28.20
CA THR A 7 -2.23 43.64 28.99
C THR A 7 -1.19 42.67 28.39
N LEU A 8 0.08 43.00 28.52
CA LEU A 8 1.21 42.18 28.07
C LEU A 8 1.18 40.77 28.70
N LEU A 9 0.74 40.69 29.95
CA LEU A 9 0.59 39.42 30.68
C LEU A 9 -0.50 38.53 30.07
N GLU A 10 -1.62 39.13 29.64
CA GLU A 10 -2.75 38.43 29.03
C GLU A 10 -2.38 37.85 27.65
N THR A 11 -1.59 38.59 26.85
CA THR A 11 -1.07 38.08 25.58
C THR A 11 -0.07 36.96 25.76
N MET A 12 0.82 37.04 26.79
CA MET A 12 1.75 35.94 27.09
C MET A 12 1.02 34.68 27.56
N LEU A 13 -0.03 34.82 28.37
CA LEU A 13 -0.83 33.68 28.84
C LEU A 13 -1.60 33.03 27.66
N ALA A 14 -2.18 33.84 26.79
CA ALA A 14 -2.85 33.34 25.60
C ALA A 14 -1.90 32.57 24.65
N LEU A 15 -0.68 33.09 24.44
CA LEU A 15 0.34 32.42 23.64
C LEU A 15 0.78 31.11 24.28
N ALA A 16 0.98 31.06 25.59
CA ALA A 16 1.36 29.84 26.31
C ALA A 16 0.27 28.75 26.17
N LEU A 17 -1.00 29.11 26.31
CA LEU A 17 -2.12 28.18 26.10
C LEU A 17 -2.19 27.68 24.68
N LEU A 18 -2.01 28.56 23.69
CA LEU A 18 -2.03 28.20 22.27
C LEU A 18 -0.89 27.24 21.93
N LEU A 19 0.32 27.46 22.43
CA LEU A 19 1.46 26.56 22.27
C LEU A 19 1.19 25.19 22.91
N GLY A 20 0.60 25.15 24.11
CA GLY A 20 0.22 23.91 24.78
C GLY A 20 -0.79 23.10 23.95
N LEU A 21 -1.80 23.73 23.38
CA LEU A 21 -2.79 23.08 22.49
C LEU A 21 -2.13 22.54 21.22
N LEU A 22 -1.23 23.30 20.60
CA LEU A 22 -0.51 22.84 19.38
C LEU A 22 0.34 21.59 19.65
N LEU A 23 0.97 21.48 20.81
CA LEU A 23 1.75 20.29 21.17
C LEU A 23 0.86 19.06 21.35
N LEU A 24 -0.31 19.18 21.95
CA LEU A 24 -1.28 18.08 22.10
C LEU A 24 -1.84 17.61 20.74
N CYS A 25 -2.14 18.53 19.82
CA CYS A 25 -2.62 18.21 18.50
C CYS A 25 -1.60 17.46 17.65
N SER A 26 -0.31 17.77 17.80
CA SER A 26 0.76 17.17 16.98
C SER A 26 0.85 15.66 17.13
N TRP A 27 0.69 15.13 18.34
CA TRP A 27 0.77 13.70 18.61
C TRP A 27 -0.38 12.92 17.96
N SER A 28 -1.60 13.45 18.07
CA SER A 28 -2.80 12.83 17.50
C SER A 28 -2.74 12.81 15.98
N PHE A 29 -2.26 13.89 15.36
CA PHE A 29 -2.14 14.03 13.92
C PHE A 29 -1.14 13.03 13.32
N PHE A 30 -0.02 12.78 14.00
CA PHE A 30 1.00 11.83 13.54
C PHE A 30 0.49 10.38 13.53
N SER A 31 -0.28 9.99 14.55
CA SER A 31 -0.93 8.68 14.62
C SER A 31 -1.95 8.47 13.48
N LEU A 32 -2.75 9.49 13.18
CA LEU A 32 -3.72 9.45 12.07
C LEU A 32 -3.05 9.28 10.71
N LEU A 33 -1.94 9.98 10.47
CA LEU A 33 -1.18 9.85 9.22
C LEU A 33 -0.64 8.44 9.02
N GLN A 34 -0.10 7.82 10.07
CA GLN A 34 0.44 6.46 9.99
C GLN A 34 -0.64 5.42 9.69
N ASN A 35 -1.79 5.51 10.35
CA ASN A 35 -2.92 4.62 10.10
C ASN A 35 -3.43 4.76 8.66
N ASN A 36 -3.47 5.98 8.14
CA ASN A 36 -3.91 6.26 6.79
C ASN A 36 -2.93 5.70 5.74
N GLU A 37 -1.61 5.80 5.96
CA GLU A 37 -0.61 5.18 5.08
C GLU A 37 -0.77 3.66 5.01
N ARG A 38 -0.95 2.99 6.15
CA ARG A 38 -1.18 1.56 6.24
C ARG A 38 -2.41 1.13 5.44
N GLU A 39 -3.55 1.77 5.70
CA GLU A 39 -4.80 1.45 5.03
C GLU A 39 -4.72 1.70 3.52
N THR A 40 -4.09 2.78 3.11
CA THR A 40 -3.88 3.11 1.71
C THR A 40 -3.06 2.03 1.00
N LEU A 41 -1.95 1.57 1.60
CA LEU A 41 -1.12 0.50 1.03
C LEU A 41 -1.88 -0.83 0.94
N VAL A 42 -2.56 -1.23 2.01
CA VAL A 42 -3.37 -2.45 2.03
C VAL A 42 -4.47 -2.41 0.98
N ASN A 43 -5.18 -1.29 0.87
CA ASN A 43 -6.23 -1.11 -0.12
C ASN A 43 -5.68 -1.07 -1.55
N SER A 44 -4.50 -0.48 -1.76
CA SER A 44 -3.83 -0.49 -3.05
C SER A 44 -3.45 -1.90 -3.50
N ILE A 45 -2.94 -2.74 -2.59
CA ILE A 45 -2.64 -4.15 -2.88
C ILE A 45 -3.92 -4.92 -3.22
N LYS A 46 -4.99 -4.74 -2.44
CA LYS A 46 -6.28 -5.38 -2.71
C LYS A 46 -6.84 -4.98 -4.08
N THR A 47 -6.82 -3.70 -4.37
CA THR A 47 -7.30 -3.16 -5.66
C THR A 47 -6.47 -3.69 -6.82
N ALA A 48 -5.14 -3.74 -6.68
CA ALA A 48 -4.27 -4.29 -7.71
C ALA A 48 -4.59 -5.77 -8.02
N ILE A 49 -4.80 -6.59 -6.97
CA ILE A 49 -5.18 -7.99 -7.14
C ILE A 49 -6.55 -8.13 -7.79
N GLN A 50 -7.55 -7.34 -7.36
CA GLN A 50 -8.91 -7.38 -7.93
C GLN A 50 -8.90 -6.93 -9.39
N TYR A 51 -8.23 -5.82 -9.70
CA TYR A 51 -8.08 -5.33 -11.07
C TYR A 51 -7.41 -6.36 -11.97
N SER A 52 -6.34 -6.99 -11.47
CA SER A 52 -5.64 -8.04 -12.23
C SER A 52 -6.54 -9.24 -12.53
N LYS A 53 -7.41 -9.64 -11.59
CA LYS A 53 -8.39 -10.71 -11.83
C LYS A 53 -9.36 -10.36 -12.96
N ILE A 54 -9.89 -9.15 -12.96
CA ILE A 54 -10.81 -8.65 -13.99
C ILE A 54 -10.10 -8.64 -15.35
N GLN A 55 -8.87 -8.14 -15.40
CA GLN A 55 -8.07 -8.10 -16.62
C GLN A 55 -7.73 -9.49 -17.14
N ALA A 56 -7.37 -10.45 -16.28
CA ALA A 56 -7.12 -11.83 -16.69
C ALA A 56 -8.34 -12.47 -17.34
N ILE A 57 -9.53 -12.24 -16.79
CA ILE A 57 -10.80 -12.72 -17.34
C ILE A 57 -11.08 -12.06 -18.69
N HIS A 58 -10.90 -10.73 -18.77
CA HIS A 58 -11.15 -9.96 -19.99
C HIS A 58 -10.23 -10.38 -21.14
N LEU A 59 -8.95 -10.59 -20.86
CA LEU A 59 -7.95 -11.01 -21.84
C LEU A 59 -8.04 -12.51 -22.19
N GLY A 60 -8.73 -13.31 -21.38
CA GLY A 60 -8.91 -14.74 -21.63
C GLY A 60 -7.68 -15.61 -21.40
N HIS A 61 -6.61 -15.07 -20.81
CA HIS A 61 -5.39 -15.81 -20.50
C HIS A 61 -4.75 -15.35 -19.17
N PRO A 62 -3.86 -16.16 -18.58
CA PRO A 62 -3.15 -15.78 -17.35
C PRO A 62 -2.24 -14.57 -17.59
N ILE A 63 -2.21 -13.68 -16.60
CA ILE A 63 -1.34 -12.50 -16.54
C ILE A 63 -0.50 -12.51 -15.25
N TYR A 64 0.48 -11.62 -15.17
CA TYR A 64 1.48 -11.65 -14.13
C TYR A 64 1.53 -10.31 -13.37
N LEU A 65 1.50 -10.38 -12.04
CA LEU A 65 1.90 -9.26 -11.20
C LEU A 65 3.38 -9.43 -10.84
N LEU A 66 4.15 -8.40 -11.11
CA LEU A 66 5.60 -8.34 -10.89
C LEU A 66 5.93 -7.16 -9.98
N PRO A 67 7.04 -7.20 -9.23
CA PRO A 67 7.50 -6.03 -8.49
C PRO A 67 7.91 -4.90 -9.45
N PHE A 68 7.69 -3.66 -9.03
CA PHE A 68 8.11 -2.50 -9.81
C PHE A 68 9.63 -2.29 -9.69
N GLY A 69 10.36 -2.50 -10.78
CA GLY A 69 11.80 -2.35 -10.86
C GLY A 69 12.57 -3.67 -11.00
N SER A 70 13.88 -3.57 -11.15
CA SER A 70 14.77 -4.72 -11.42
C SER A 70 15.08 -5.59 -10.19
N ASN A 71 14.85 -5.08 -8.99
CA ASN A 71 15.04 -5.80 -7.74
C ASN A 71 13.69 -6.31 -7.26
N GLU A 72 13.63 -7.54 -6.78
CA GLU A 72 12.47 -8.25 -6.22
C GLU A 72 11.72 -7.50 -5.08
N ASN A 73 11.87 -6.20 -5.06
CA ASN A 73 11.38 -5.33 -4.01
C ASN A 73 10.01 -4.76 -4.36
N TRP A 74 8.98 -5.29 -3.72
CA TRP A 74 7.60 -4.87 -3.86
C TRP A 74 7.30 -3.52 -3.18
N SER A 75 8.27 -2.95 -2.46
CA SER A 75 8.08 -1.70 -1.70
C SER A 75 7.91 -0.47 -2.59
N ARG A 76 8.32 -0.53 -3.85
CA ARG A 76 8.15 0.59 -4.80
C ARG A 76 6.83 0.54 -5.56
N GLY A 77 6.18 -0.63 -5.55
CA GLY A 77 4.97 -0.85 -6.31
C GLY A 77 4.93 -2.19 -6.99
N MET A 78 3.95 -2.36 -7.85
CA MET A 78 3.78 -3.56 -8.68
C MET A 78 3.34 -3.21 -10.08
N VAL A 79 3.63 -4.13 -11.00
CA VAL A 79 3.36 -4.03 -12.42
C VAL A 79 2.48 -5.20 -12.83
N LEU A 80 1.42 -4.91 -13.55
CA LEU A 80 0.62 -5.92 -14.22
C LEU A 80 1.12 -6.07 -15.66
N ALA A 81 1.51 -7.27 -16.01
CA ALA A 81 2.11 -7.55 -17.30
C ALA A 81 1.55 -8.83 -17.92
N GLU A 82 1.54 -8.85 -19.23
CA GLU A 82 1.17 -9.95 -20.07
C GLU A 82 2.40 -10.50 -20.79
N LEU A 83 2.48 -11.83 -20.93
CA LEU A 83 3.48 -12.46 -21.77
C LEU A 83 2.92 -12.66 -23.19
N ASN A 84 3.36 -11.82 -24.10
CA ASN A 84 3.02 -11.99 -25.51
C ASN A 84 3.72 -13.22 -26.06
N ARG A 85 2.95 -14.30 -26.31
CA ARG A 85 3.46 -15.58 -26.79
C ARG A 85 4.10 -15.51 -28.18
N LYS A 86 3.73 -14.52 -29.00
CA LYS A 86 4.25 -14.37 -30.37
C LYS A 86 5.63 -13.69 -30.38
N SER A 87 5.82 -12.69 -29.55
CA SER A 87 7.04 -11.91 -29.49
C SER A 87 7.98 -12.31 -28.35
N ASN A 88 7.53 -13.20 -27.45
CA ASN A 88 8.21 -13.56 -26.18
C ASN A 88 8.60 -12.34 -25.35
N LYS A 89 7.87 -11.23 -25.53
CA LYS A 89 8.08 -9.98 -24.78
C LYS A 89 6.98 -9.80 -23.74
N THR A 90 7.39 -9.21 -22.61
CA THR A 90 6.47 -8.82 -21.57
C THR A 90 5.88 -7.45 -21.91
N GLU A 91 4.57 -7.39 -22.09
CA GLU A 91 3.83 -6.14 -22.34
C GLU A 91 3.23 -5.62 -21.05
N LEU A 92 3.45 -4.33 -20.78
CA LEU A 92 2.92 -3.66 -19.60
C LEU A 92 1.44 -3.35 -19.81
N ILE A 93 0.57 -3.82 -18.89
CA ILE A 93 -0.86 -3.50 -18.89
C ILE A 93 -1.12 -2.30 -17.97
N TYR A 94 -0.62 -2.37 -16.73
CA TYR A 94 -0.83 -1.33 -15.72
C TYR A 94 0.28 -1.34 -14.67
N GLN A 95 0.48 -0.20 -13.99
CA GLN A 95 1.44 -0.11 -12.89
C GLN A 95 0.86 0.65 -11.70
N TRP A 96 1.17 0.17 -10.51
CA TRP A 96 0.92 0.85 -9.24
C TRP A 96 2.24 1.23 -8.63
N GLN A 97 2.37 2.48 -8.24
CA GLN A 97 3.53 2.98 -7.51
C GLN A 97 3.07 3.52 -6.16
N TRP A 98 3.80 3.18 -5.11
CA TRP A 98 3.58 3.75 -3.80
C TRP A 98 4.72 4.67 -3.44
N SER A 99 4.36 5.86 -2.97
CA SER A 99 5.31 6.89 -2.56
C SER A 99 5.81 6.73 -1.12
N SER A 100 5.33 5.71 -0.40
CA SER A 100 5.71 5.52 0.99
C SER A 100 7.09 4.90 1.14
N ASN A 101 8.05 5.68 1.61
CA ASN A 101 9.39 5.19 1.99
C ASN A 101 9.42 4.53 3.38
N SER A 102 8.33 4.59 4.13
CA SER A 102 8.24 4.09 5.51
C SER A 102 8.02 2.58 5.55
N TRP A 103 7.44 2.00 4.52
CA TRP A 103 7.06 0.60 4.47
C TRP A 103 7.95 -0.24 3.58
N ASN A 104 8.40 -1.37 4.11
CA ASN A 104 9.07 -2.41 3.35
C ASN A 104 8.06 -3.53 3.05
N ILE A 105 7.85 -3.82 1.76
CA ILE A 105 6.86 -4.79 1.30
C ILE A 105 7.59 -5.95 0.63
N ASN A 106 7.36 -7.14 1.16
CA ASN A 106 7.92 -8.38 0.63
C ASN A 106 6.79 -9.37 0.31
N TRP A 107 6.88 -10.04 -0.81
CA TRP A 107 6.01 -11.14 -1.17
C TRP A 107 6.67 -12.47 -0.82
N LYS A 108 5.95 -13.34 -0.13
CA LYS A 108 6.31 -14.75 0.07
C LYS A 108 5.25 -15.62 -0.59
N GLY A 109 5.52 -16.06 -1.79
CA GLY A 109 4.66 -16.97 -2.55
C GLY A 109 5.03 -18.42 -2.30
N VAL A 110 4.08 -19.34 -2.49
CA VAL A 110 4.33 -20.78 -2.46
C VAL A 110 5.10 -21.21 -3.71
N ASP A 111 4.75 -20.64 -4.86
CA ASP A 111 5.35 -21.02 -6.15
C ASP A 111 6.53 -20.11 -6.54
N SER A 112 6.47 -18.83 -6.23
CA SER A 112 7.49 -17.85 -6.59
C SER A 112 7.40 -16.61 -5.70
N ASN A 113 8.57 -16.04 -5.38
CA ASN A 113 8.66 -14.75 -4.69
C ASN A 113 8.74 -13.55 -5.64
N HIS A 114 8.99 -13.79 -6.93
CA HIS A 114 9.25 -12.75 -7.93
C HIS A 114 8.04 -12.42 -8.78
N ARG A 115 7.03 -13.28 -8.81
CA ARG A 115 5.83 -13.08 -9.62
C ARG A 115 4.61 -13.70 -8.96
N ILE A 116 3.47 -13.14 -9.24
CA ILE A 116 2.15 -13.67 -8.87
C ILE A 116 1.42 -13.95 -10.16
N ILE A 117 1.01 -15.19 -10.36
CA ILE A 117 0.25 -15.61 -11.53
C ILE A 117 -1.22 -15.41 -11.22
N ILE A 118 -1.91 -14.63 -12.06
CA ILE A 118 -3.34 -14.40 -11.97
C ILE A 118 -4.01 -15.21 -13.07
N SER A 119 -4.83 -16.19 -12.69
CA SER A 119 -5.54 -17.05 -13.64
C SER A 119 -6.80 -16.37 -14.18
N ASN A 120 -7.07 -16.57 -15.46
CA ASN A 120 -8.30 -16.19 -16.12
C ASN A 120 -9.47 -17.17 -15.85
N ILE A 121 -9.16 -18.36 -15.32
CA ILE A 121 -10.15 -19.40 -15.05
C ILE A 121 -10.40 -19.42 -13.53
N PRO A 122 -11.65 -19.17 -13.05
CA PRO A 122 -11.96 -19.07 -11.62
C PRO A 122 -11.58 -20.32 -10.81
N ASN A 123 -11.65 -21.51 -11.40
CA ASN A 123 -11.31 -22.77 -10.74
C ASN A 123 -9.84 -23.16 -10.86
N ARG A 124 -9.05 -22.44 -11.65
CA ARG A 124 -7.62 -22.67 -11.76
C ARG A 124 -6.90 -21.93 -10.65
N ALA A 125 -6.05 -22.64 -9.95
CA ALA A 125 -5.30 -22.06 -8.85
C ALA A 125 -4.44 -20.87 -9.33
N MET A 126 -4.62 -19.74 -8.66
CA MET A 126 -3.72 -18.59 -8.74
C MET A 126 -2.53 -18.82 -7.82
N SER A 127 -1.48 -18.06 -8.00
CA SER A 127 -0.42 -18.00 -6.98
C SER A 127 -1.01 -17.63 -5.63
N ASN A 128 -0.59 -18.35 -4.61
CA ASN A 128 -0.96 -18.06 -3.23
C ASN A 128 0.28 -17.72 -2.40
N GLY A 129 0.09 -16.90 -1.40
CA GLY A 129 1.17 -16.43 -0.55
C GLY A 129 0.73 -15.26 0.33
N LYS A 130 1.70 -14.53 0.82
CA LYS A 130 1.46 -13.38 1.69
C LYS A 130 2.40 -12.22 1.37
N PHE A 131 1.84 -11.02 1.34
CA PHE A 131 2.61 -9.80 1.44
C PHE A 131 2.88 -9.52 2.91
N ILE A 132 4.13 -9.27 3.24
CA ILE A 132 4.59 -8.87 4.56
C ILE A 132 5.00 -7.41 4.45
N LEU A 133 4.23 -6.55 5.10
CA LEU A 133 4.46 -5.12 5.16
C LEU A 133 5.08 -4.80 6.52
N ASN A 134 6.30 -4.27 6.53
CA ASN A 134 6.99 -3.88 7.76
C ASN A 134 7.23 -2.37 7.73
N ASN A 135 6.73 -1.66 8.71
CA ASN A 135 7.01 -0.24 8.88
C ASN A 135 8.38 -0.05 9.54
N ARG A 136 9.29 0.67 8.86
CA ARG A 136 10.66 0.91 9.34
C ARG A 136 10.72 1.87 10.54
N ARG A 137 9.69 2.70 10.74
CA ARG A 137 9.65 3.71 11.80
C ARG A 137 9.02 3.18 13.08
N THR A 138 7.94 2.41 12.96
CA THR A 138 7.15 1.93 14.10
C THR A 138 7.37 0.46 14.42
N ASN A 139 8.11 -0.28 13.59
CA ASN A 139 8.23 -1.74 13.64
C ASN A 139 6.87 -2.48 13.53
N GLU A 140 5.84 -1.78 13.08
CA GLU A 140 4.53 -2.38 12.83
C GLU A 140 4.63 -3.38 11.68
N LYS A 141 3.95 -4.51 11.84
CA LYS A 141 3.91 -5.57 10.84
C LYS A 141 2.46 -5.86 10.48
N VAL A 142 2.17 -5.85 9.18
CA VAL A 142 0.88 -6.20 8.61
C VAL A 142 1.08 -7.33 7.60
N VAL A 143 0.22 -8.33 7.64
CA VAL A 143 0.26 -9.45 6.71
C VAL A 143 -1.00 -9.44 5.85
N VAL A 144 -0.80 -9.42 4.54
CA VAL A 144 -1.88 -9.49 3.55
C VAL A 144 -1.79 -10.82 2.82
N THR A 145 -2.67 -11.75 3.18
CA THR A 145 -2.67 -13.12 2.67
C THR A 145 -3.55 -13.23 1.42
N LEU A 146 -2.98 -13.75 0.34
CA LEU A 146 -3.66 -14.09 -0.91
C LEU A 146 -3.83 -15.60 -1.00
N ASN A 147 -5.06 -16.08 -1.09
CA ASN A 147 -5.33 -17.50 -1.27
C ASN A 147 -5.43 -17.88 -2.77
N ARG A 148 -5.48 -19.19 -3.05
CA ARG A 148 -5.59 -19.74 -4.42
C ARG A 148 -6.84 -19.29 -5.21
N LEU A 149 -7.89 -18.84 -4.53
CA LEU A 149 -9.10 -18.33 -5.13
C LEU A 149 -9.05 -16.81 -5.37
N GLY A 150 -7.91 -16.17 -5.05
CA GLY A 150 -7.73 -14.73 -5.16
C GLY A 150 -8.50 -13.93 -4.10
N ARG A 151 -8.82 -14.54 -2.96
CA ARG A 151 -9.35 -13.81 -1.79
C ARG A 151 -8.18 -13.25 -0.98
N VAL A 152 -8.35 -12.01 -0.57
CA VAL A 152 -7.36 -11.27 0.22
C VAL A 152 -7.86 -11.16 1.66
N ARG A 153 -7.02 -11.55 2.62
CA ARG A 153 -7.22 -11.35 4.06
C ARG A 153 -6.11 -10.49 4.60
N VAL A 154 -6.41 -9.68 5.60
CA VAL A 154 -5.45 -8.81 6.31
C VAL A 154 -5.40 -9.28 7.76
N GLU A 155 -4.19 -9.47 8.27
CA GLU A 155 -3.88 -9.90 9.64
C GLU A 155 -2.88 -8.93 10.27
#